data_4de1b25a3fb6c02c28c90b6db6189aa5
#
_entry.id   4de1b25a3fb6c02c28c90b6db6189aa5
#
_cell.length_a   1.000
_cell.length_b   1.000
_cell.length_c   1.000
_cell.angle_alpha   90.00
_cell.angle_beta   90.00
_cell.angle_gamma   90.00
#
_symmetry.space_group_name_H-M   'P 1'
#
loop_
_entity.id
_entity.type
_entity.pdbx_description
1 polymer ?
#
loop_
_entity_poly.entity_id
_entity_poly.type
_entity_poly.pdbx_seq_one_letter_code
_entity_poly.pdbx_strand_id
1 'polypeptide(L)'
;MSWLRSLPSLRMLVYGWVLTFVCMNILHAVTTKQEVSPKIRKLQASCADENSCQVALAKEELKERLTPLEYHVTQERGTERPFSGKFVSTKDEGMYNCVVCGNPLFSSDTKYNSRSGWPSFYDVVNKDRVVLKDDTSQGMERVEAVCSHCGAHLGHVFDDGPMPTGQRYCVNSAALAFTSKNPQRESLRSSGDL
;
A
#
# COMPACT_ATOMS: atom_id res chain seq x y z
N MET A 1 67.78 -26.42 -31.40
CA MET A 1 67.28 -25.08 -31.11
C MET A 1 65.76 -25.12 -31.30
N SER A 2 65.03 -25.40 -30.25
CA SER A 2 63.55 -25.56 -30.29
C SER A 2 62.90 -24.46 -29.48
N TRP A 3 62.08 -23.68 -30.14
CA TRP A 3 61.18 -22.70 -29.53
C TRP A 3 59.79 -23.29 -29.53
N LEU A 4 59.35 -23.90 -28.42
CA LEU A 4 57.96 -24.20 -28.15
C LEU A 4 57.43 -23.12 -27.23
N ARG A 5 56.74 -22.12 -27.80
CA ARG A 5 55.94 -21.15 -27.03
C ARG A 5 54.69 -21.87 -26.52
N SER A 6 54.54 -21.93 -25.22
CA SER A 6 53.35 -22.42 -24.52
C SER A 6 52.15 -21.51 -24.80
N LEU A 7 51.13 -22.06 -25.44
CA LEU A 7 49.82 -21.43 -25.54
C LEU A 7 49.10 -21.45 -24.18
N PRO A 8 48.52 -20.36 -23.73
CA PRO A 8 47.70 -20.39 -22.50
C PRO A 8 46.53 -21.33 -22.72
N SER A 9 46.31 -22.21 -21.75
CA SER A 9 45.31 -23.26 -21.84
C SER A 9 43.90 -22.70 -22.05
N LEU A 10 43.19 -23.30 -22.98
CA LEU A 10 41.78 -22.97 -23.35
C LEU A 10 40.84 -22.89 -22.13
N ARG A 11 41.22 -23.51 -21.01
CA ARG A 11 40.50 -23.44 -19.73
C ARG A 11 40.47 -22.05 -19.11
N MET A 12 41.50 -21.21 -19.23
CA MET A 12 41.51 -19.85 -18.67
C MET A 12 40.54 -18.89 -19.43
N LEU A 13 40.40 -19.10 -20.73
CA LEU A 13 39.48 -18.27 -21.53
C LEU A 13 37.99 -18.57 -21.20
N VAL A 14 37.67 -19.84 -20.96
CA VAL A 14 36.29 -20.23 -20.60
C VAL A 14 35.90 -19.69 -19.21
N TYR A 15 36.78 -19.71 -18.22
CA TYR A 15 36.53 -19.14 -16.89
C TYR A 15 36.37 -17.64 -16.92
N GLY A 16 37.10 -16.92 -17.76
CA GLY A 16 36.95 -15.47 -17.95
C GLY A 16 35.57 -15.09 -18.49
N TRP A 17 35.04 -15.84 -19.47
CA TRP A 17 33.73 -15.61 -20.06
C TRP A 17 32.55 -15.95 -19.09
N VAL A 18 32.69 -17.01 -18.31
CA VAL A 18 31.69 -17.41 -17.32
C VAL A 18 31.60 -16.36 -16.18
N LEU A 19 32.76 -15.89 -15.69
CA LEU A 19 32.80 -14.85 -14.65
C LEU A 19 32.21 -13.51 -15.11
N THR A 20 32.50 -13.09 -16.36
CA THR A 20 31.92 -11.86 -16.91
C THR A 20 30.41 -11.99 -17.16
N PHE A 21 29.93 -13.16 -17.60
CA PHE A 21 28.49 -13.39 -17.80
C PHE A 21 27.71 -13.46 -16.48
N VAL A 22 28.27 -14.08 -15.44
CA VAL A 22 27.70 -14.12 -14.10
C VAL A 22 27.71 -12.74 -13.47
N CYS A 23 28.77 -11.95 -13.63
CA CYS A 23 28.85 -10.59 -13.11
C CYS A 23 27.85 -9.64 -13.81
N MET A 24 27.66 -9.76 -15.13
CA MET A 24 26.65 -9.01 -15.89
C MET A 24 25.22 -9.37 -15.47
N ASN A 25 24.93 -10.64 -15.20
CA ASN A 25 23.61 -11.06 -14.74
C ASN A 25 23.31 -10.64 -13.28
N ILE A 26 24.35 -10.58 -12.42
CA ILE A 26 24.18 -10.07 -11.04
C ILE A 26 23.96 -8.54 -11.04
N LEU A 27 24.63 -7.79 -11.93
CA LEU A 27 24.38 -6.35 -12.07
C LEU A 27 22.99 -6.03 -12.65
N HIS A 28 22.40 -6.91 -13.47
CA HIS A 28 21.03 -6.74 -13.97
C HIS A 28 19.95 -7.08 -12.92
N ALA A 29 20.28 -7.89 -11.93
CA ALA A 29 19.33 -8.28 -10.86
C ALA A 29 19.18 -7.26 -9.71
N VAL A 30 20.05 -6.24 -9.64
CA VAL A 30 20.06 -5.29 -8.50
C VAL A 30 19.35 -3.97 -8.83
N THR A 31 18.81 -3.77 -10.03
CA THR A 31 18.20 -2.48 -10.40
C THR A 31 16.76 -2.61 -10.91
N THR A 32 15.94 -3.48 -10.33
CA THR A 32 14.51 -3.28 -10.40
C THR A 32 14.07 -2.37 -9.26
N LYS A 33 14.49 -1.12 -9.29
CA LYS A 33 13.69 -0.05 -8.70
C LYS A 33 12.33 -0.14 -9.37
N GLN A 34 11.32 -0.51 -8.61
CA GLN A 34 9.94 -0.46 -9.02
C GLN A 34 9.67 0.98 -9.44
N GLU A 35 9.69 1.24 -10.76
CA GLU A 35 9.41 2.56 -11.30
C GLU A 35 7.96 2.90 -10.96
N VAL A 36 7.82 3.79 -9.98
CA VAL A 36 6.55 4.45 -9.71
C VAL A 36 6.10 5.08 -11.03
N SER A 37 4.92 4.69 -11.50
CA SER A 37 4.35 5.14 -12.76
C SER A 37 4.58 6.63 -12.96
N PRO A 38 4.99 7.09 -14.15
CA PRO A 38 5.23 8.51 -14.44
C PRO A 38 4.03 9.40 -14.12
N LYS A 39 2.81 8.85 -14.11
CA LYS A 39 1.59 9.53 -13.65
C LYS A 39 1.63 9.83 -12.14
N ILE A 40 2.11 8.92 -11.31
CA ILE A 40 2.26 9.14 -9.86
C ILE A 40 3.38 10.16 -9.58
N ARG A 41 4.47 10.13 -10.36
CA ARG A 41 5.57 11.08 -10.24
C ARG A 41 5.13 12.52 -10.58
N LYS A 42 4.18 12.70 -11.50
CA LYS A 42 3.63 14.02 -11.87
C LYS A 42 2.73 14.58 -10.76
N LEU A 43 2.06 13.71 -9.99
CA LEU A 43 1.24 14.07 -8.82
C LEU A 43 2.11 14.48 -7.62
N GLN A 44 3.28 13.87 -7.43
CA GLN A 44 4.23 14.24 -6.38
C GLN A 44 4.98 15.55 -6.67
N ALA A 45 5.13 15.94 -7.93
CA ALA A 45 5.89 17.14 -8.33
C ALA A 45 5.11 18.46 -8.18
N SER A 46 3.80 18.42 -7.89
CA SER A 46 2.97 19.62 -7.70
C SER A 46 2.91 20.13 -6.26
N CYS A 47 3.57 19.46 -5.32
CA CYS A 47 3.54 19.79 -3.90
C CYS A 47 4.84 20.46 -3.48
N ALA A 48 4.79 21.75 -3.18
CA ALA A 48 5.94 22.51 -2.64
C ALA A 48 6.18 22.25 -1.14
N ASP A 49 5.18 21.71 -0.41
CA ASP A 49 5.26 21.35 1.01
C ASP A 49 4.61 19.98 1.25
N GLU A 50 5.33 19.04 1.88
CA GLU A 50 4.85 17.68 2.18
C GLU A 50 3.58 17.64 3.05
N ASN A 51 3.22 18.72 3.73
CA ASN A 51 2.11 18.79 4.69
C ASN A 51 0.82 19.44 4.17
N SER A 52 0.80 20.01 2.96
CA SER A 52 -0.36 20.78 2.48
C SER A 52 -0.98 20.28 1.17
N CYS A 53 -0.49 19.18 0.61
CA CYS A 53 -0.95 18.70 -0.67
C CYS A 53 -2.19 17.83 -0.58
N GLN A 54 -3.34 18.45 -0.74
CA GLN A 54 -4.53 17.74 -1.21
C GLN A 54 -4.37 17.49 -2.72
N VAL A 55 -4.07 16.25 -3.09
CA VAL A 55 -4.03 15.81 -4.48
C VAL A 55 -5.45 15.81 -5.02
N ALA A 56 -5.83 16.87 -5.72
CA ALA A 56 -7.09 16.90 -6.46
C ALA A 56 -6.96 15.99 -7.68
N LEU A 57 -7.48 14.77 -7.59
CA LEU A 57 -7.58 13.85 -8.71
C LEU A 57 -8.86 14.13 -9.49
N ALA A 58 -8.78 14.12 -10.82
CA ALA A 58 -9.97 14.31 -11.66
C ALA A 58 -10.95 13.17 -11.42
N LYS A 59 -12.24 13.50 -11.31
CA LYS A 59 -13.30 12.54 -11.01
C LYS A 59 -13.38 11.40 -12.03
N GLU A 60 -13.15 11.71 -13.28
CA GLU A 60 -13.13 10.76 -14.39
C GLU A 60 -11.97 9.77 -14.28
N GLU A 61 -10.77 10.27 -13.93
CA GLU A 61 -9.60 9.42 -13.69
C GLU A 61 -9.81 8.46 -12.52
N LEU A 62 -10.47 8.90 -11.47
CA LEU A 62 -10.81 8.05 -10.32
C LEU A 62 -11.80 6.94 -10.69
N LYS A 63 -12.80 7.24 -11.54
CA LYS A 63 -13.75 6.24 -12.02
C LYS A 63 -13.13 5.15 -12.89
N GLU A 64 -12.11 5.51 -13.67
CA GLU A 64 -11.38 4.55 -14.50
C GLU A 64 -10.43 3.66 -13.68
N ARG A 65 -9.87 4.21 -12.59
CA ARG A 65 -8.84 3.54 -11.80
C ARG A 65 -9.38 2.71 -10.65
N LEU A 66 -10.47 3.15 -10.04
CA LEU A 66 -11.09 2.49 -8.88
C LEU A 66 -12.20 1.54 -9.34
N THR A 67 -12.35 0.45 -8.62
CA THR A 67 -13.55 -0.38 -8.77
C THR A 67 -14.80 0.41 -8.38
N PRO A 68 -16.00 0.02 -8.83
CA PRO A 68 -17.25 0.70 -8.44
C PRO A 68 -17.44 0.80 -6.93
N LEU A 69 -17.05 -0.24 -6.18
CA LEU A 69 -17.14 -0.22 -4.72
C LEU A 69 -16.12 0.73 -4.07
N GLU A 70 -14.87 0.71 -4.52
CA GLU A 70 -13.83 1.62 -4.03
C GLU A 70 -14.21 3.08 -4.31
N TYR A 71 -14.74 3.36 -5.52
CA TYR A 71 -15.23 4.68 -5.86
C TYR A 71 -16.42 5.10 -4.98
N HIS A 72 -17.42 4.24 -4.83
CA HIS A 72 -18.58 4.50 -3.99
C HIS A 72 -18.17 4.81 -2.55
N VAL A 73 -17.27 4.01 -1.97
CA VAL A 73 -16.81 4.20 -0.60
C VAL A 73 -15.99 5.48 -0.47
N THR A 74 -14.97 5.69 -1.33
CA THR A 74 -13.99 6.75 -1.13
C THR A 74 -14.44 8.12 -1.61
N GLN A 75 -15.29 8.19 -2.65
CA GLN A 75 -15.71 9.43 -3.30
C GLN A 75 -17.16 9.81 -2.99
N GLU A 76 -18.04 8.84 -2.77
CA GLU A 76 -19.46 9.06 -2.48
C GLU A 76 -19.80 8.85 -1.00
N ARG A 77 -18.77 8.63 -0.14
CA ARG A 77 -18.90 8.41 1.31
C ARG A 77 -19.80 7.21 1.65
N GLY A 78 -19.76 6.20 0.78
CA GLY A 78 -20.47 4.94 0.98
C GLY A 78 -19.84 4.05 2.04
N THR A 79 -20.52 2.96 2.36
CA THR A 79 -20.04 1.95 3.29
C THR A 79 -20.21 0.56 2.65
N GLU A 80 -19.16 -0.25 2.67
CA GLU A 80 -19.23 -1.64 2.24
C GLU A 80 -20.08 -2.48 3.23
N ARG A 81 -20.59 -3.63 2.79
CA ARG A 81 -21.34 -4.53 3.67
C ARG A 81 -20.43 -5.07 4.79
N PRO A 82 -20.94 -5.23 6.02
CA PRO A 82 -20.15 -5.82 7.10
C PRO A 82 -19.72 -7.24 6.73
N PHE A 83 -18.52 -7.62 7.13
CA PHE A 83 -17.87 -8.92 6.91
C PHE A 83 -17.58 -9.28 5.44
N SER A 84 -17.83 -8.39 4.49
CA SER A 84 -17.56 -8.61 3.05
C SER A 84 -16.16 -8.18 2.61
N GLY A 85 -15.49 -7.33 3.38
CA GLY A 85 -14.23 -6.72 3.01
C GLY A 85 -13.03 -7.66 3.14
N LYS A 86 -12.14 -7.65 2.14
CA LYS A 86 -10.96 -8.52 2.06
C LYS A 86 -10.01 -8.41 3.26
N PHE A 87 -10.00 -7.28 3.96
CA PHE A 87 -9.08 -7.03 5.06
C PHE A 87 -9.69 -7.23 6.46
N VAL A 88 -10.95 -7.64 6.57
CA VAL A 88 -11.61 -7.87 7.86
C VAL A 88 -10.83 -8.90 8.69
N SER A 89 -10.52 -10.04 8.11
CA SER A 89 -9.85 -11.17 8.77
C SER A 89 -8.35 -11.28 8.51
N THR A 90 -7.77 -10.38 7.69
CA THR A 90 -6.34 -10.39 7.36
C THR A 90 -5.50 -10.15 8.61
N LYS A 91 -4.48 -11.03 8.80
CA LYS A 91 -3.51 -10.98 9.91
C LYS A 91 -2.07 -10.85 9.42
N ASP A 92 -1.88 -10.65 8.13
CA ASP A 92 -0.55 -10.51 7.54
C ASP A 92 0.09 -9.20 8.00
N GLU A 93 1.41 -9.25 8.25
CA GLU A 93 2.19 -8.07 8.63
C GLU A 93 2.42 -7.16 7.43
N GLY A 94 2.12 -5.89 7.61
CA GLY A 94 2.28 -4.89 6.55
C GLY A 94 1.61 -3.56 6.83
N MET A 95 1.49 -2.79 5.76
CA MET A 95 0.96 -1.44 5.78
C MET A 95 -0.36 -1.36 5.01
N TYR A 96 -1.35 -0.72 5.60
CA TYR A 96 -2.61 -0.38 4.97
C TYR A 96 -2.54 1.06 4.47
N ASN A 97 -2.60 1.21 3.14
CA ASN A 97 -2.47 2.50 2.46
C ASN A 97 -3.83 2.93 1.90
N CYS A 98 -3.99 4.21 1.66
CA CYS A 98 -5.15 4.74 0.94
C CYS A 98 -5.20 4.16 -0.49
N VAL A 99 -6.31 3.54 -0.88
CA VAL A 99 -6.48 2.96 -2.23
C VAL A 99 -6.44 4.04 -3.32
N VAL A 100 -6.81 5.28 -2.97
CA VAL A 100 -6.86 6.41 -3.91
C VAL A 100 -5.48 7.00 -4.20
N CYS A 101 -4.67 7.27 -3.18
CA CYS A 101 -3.41 8.02 -3.36
C CYS A 101 -2.15 7.30 -2.82
N GLY A 102 -2.29 6.11 -2.22
CA GLY A 102 -1.16 5.35 -1.68
C GLY A 102 -0.61 5.88 -0.34
N ASN A 103 -1.23 6.92 0.25
CA ASN A 103 -0.82 7.43 1.57
C ASN A 103 -0.86 6.32 2.63
N PRO A 104 0.25 6.02 3.36
CA PRO A 104 0.24 5.05 4.44
C PRO A 104 -0.62 5.54 5.60
N LEU A 105 -1.59 4.74 6.01
CA LEU A 105 -2.62 5.11 7.00
C LEU A 105 -2.48 4.32 8.30
N PHE A 106 -2.42 2.97 8.21
CA PHE A 106 -2.44 2.09 9.37
C PHE A 106 -1.40 0.97 9.24
N SER A 107 -0.81 0.57 10.38
CA SER A 107 0.04 -0.62 10.46
C SER A 107 -0.78 -1.84 10.87
N SER A 108 -0.39 -3.03 10.40
CA SER A 108 -0.90 -4.30 10.91
C SER A 108 -0.77 -4.44 12.43
N ASP A 109 0.23 -3.78 13.03
CA ASP A 109 0.50 -3.83 14.46
C ASP A 109 -0.62 -3.20 15.31
N THR A 110 -1.36 -2.25 14.72
CA THR A 110 -2.50 -1.59 15.38
C THR A 110 -3.84 -2.22 15.02
N LYS A 111 -3.85 -3.21 14.12
CA LYS A 111 -5.07 -3.89 13.68
C LYS A 111 -5.55 -4.91 14.71
N TYR A 112 -6.84 -4.92 14.98
CA TYR A 112 -7.45 -5.88 15.89
C TYR A 112 -8.85 -6.32 15.44
N ASN A 113 -9.36 -7.41 16.01
CA ASN A 113 -10.70 -7.89 15.72
C ASN A 113 -11.73 -7.23 16.64
N SER A 114 -12.40 -6.19 16.15
CA SER A 114 -13.47 -5.50 16.87
C SER A 114 -14.84 -6.18 16.78
N ARG A 115 -14.98 -7.23 15.94
CA ARG A 115 -16.25 -7.91 15.62
C ARG A 115 -17.30 -7.00 14.98
N SER A 116 -16.92 -5.79 14.53
CA SER A 116 -17.82 -4.85 13.88
C SER A 116 -18.18 -5.24 12.44
N GLY A 117 -17.37 -6.09 11.80
CA GLY A 117 -17.53 -6.48 10.40
C GLY A 117 -16.65 -5.68 9.44
N TRP A 118 -15.86 -4.75 9.93
CA TRP A 118 -14.90 -3.94 9.19
C TRP A 118 -13.50 -4.02 9.79
N PRO A 119 -12.43 -3.81 8.99
CA PRO A 119 -11.07 -3.63 9.51
C PRO A 119 -11.05 -2.55 10.58
N SER A 120 -10.48 -2.87 11.73
CA SER A 120 -10.40 -1.96 12.86
C SER A 120 -8.98 -1.81 13.36
N PHE A 121 -8.59 -0.57 13.63
CA PHE A 121 -7.26 -0.19 14.10
C PHE A 121 -7.42 0.70 15.33
N TYR A 122 -6.54 0.54 16.31
CA TYR A 122 -6.58 1.39 17.50
C TYR A 122 -5.71 2.65 17.36
N ASP A 123 -4.84 2.72 16.34
CA ASP A 123 -4.03 3.91 16.05
C ASP A 123 -3.68 4.01 14.56
N VAL A 124 -3.29 5.20 14.14
CA VAL A 124 -2.77 5.52 12.81
C VAL A 124 -1.24 5.46 12.80
N VAL A 125 -0.64 5.32 11.61
CA VAL A 125 0.85 5.33 11.47
C VAL A 125 1.44 6.65 11.92
N ASN A 126 0.77 7.76 11.57
CA ASN A 126 1.10 9.10 12.00
C ASN A 126 -0.20 9.92 12.01
N LYS A 127 -0.39 10.78 13.00
CA LYS A 127 -1.63 11.55 13.21
C LYS A 127 -1.95 12.54 12.11
N ASP A 128 -0.97 12.94 11.32
CA ASP A 128 -1.14 13.80 10.14
C ASP A 128 -1.62 13.05 8.89
N ARG A 129 -1.71 11.71 8.91
CA ARG A 129 -2.13 10.88 7.77
C ARG A 129 -3.64 10.75 7.63
N VAL A 130 -4.38 10.99 8.70
CA VAL A 130 -5.85 10.92 8.74
C VAL A 130 -6.39 12.20 9.35
N VAL A 131 -7.33 12.84 8.67
CA VAL A 131 -8.08 13.99 9.17
C VAL A 131 -9.42 13.51 9.70
N LEU A 132 -9.79 13.99 10.86
CA LEU A 132 -11.08 13.72 11.49
C LEU A 132 -12.05 14.89 11.21
N LYS A 133 -13.27 14.55 10.80
CA LYS A 133 -14.32 15.54 10.50
C LYS A 133 -15.62 15.14 11.18
N ASP A 134 -16.36 16.12 11.68
CA ASP A 134 -17.70 15.87 12.18
C ASP A 134 -18.63 15.41 11.04
N ASP A 135 -19.38 14.34 11.29
CA ASP A 135 -20.34 13.76 10.36
C ASP A 135 -21.71 13.67 11.03
N THR A 136 -22.58 14.60 10.67
CA THR A 136 -23.98 14.66 11.14
C THR A 136 -24.96 14.07 10.13
N SER A 137 -24.47 13.40 9.09
CA SER A 137 -25.31 12.74 8.10
C SER A 137 -26.14 11.61 8.70
N GLN A 138 -27.24 11.26 8.05
CA GLN A 138 -28.13 10.17 8.45
C GLN A 138 -28.72 10.28 9.87
N GLY A 139 -28.78 11.51 10.44
CA GLY A 139 -29.32 11.75 11.77
C GLY A 139 -28.49 11.21 12.94
N MET A 140 -27.22 10.89 12.70
CA MET A 140 -26.25 10.43 13.71
C MET A 140 -25.11 11.44 13.83
N GLU A 141 -24.61 11.61 15.05
CA GLU A 141 -23.36 12.35 15.29
C GLU A 141 -22.19 11.34 15.32
N ARG A 142 -21.31 11.44 14.36
CA ARG A 142 -20.13 10.57 14.23
C ARG A 142 -18.90 11.39 13.86
N VAL A 143 -17.73 10.79 13.98
CA VAL A 143 -16.46 11.36 13.51
C VAL A 143 -16.00 10.59 12.30
N GLU A 144 -16.03 11.24 11.13
CA GLU A 144 -15.52 10.69 9.87
C GLU A 144 -14.00 10.72 9.85
N ALA A 145 -13.38 9.61 9.41
CA ALA A 145 -11.96 9.53 9.09
C ALA A 145 -11.79 9.68 7.58
N VAL A 146 -10.97 10.65 7.15
CA VAL A 146 -10.61 10.87 5.74
C VAL A 146 -9.09 10.88 5.57
N CYS A 147 -8.64 10.47 4.39
CA CYS A 147 -7.23 10.56 4.03
C CYS A 147 -6.79 12.02 3.96
N SER A 148 -5.71 12.40 4.66
CA SER A 148 -5.21 13.77 4.66
C SER A 148 -4.71 14.24 3.30
N HIS A 149 -4.16 13.30 2.48
CA HIS A 149 -3.57 13.64 1.19
C HIS A 149 -4.60 13.86 0.08
N CYS A 150 -5.68 13.08 0.02
CA CYS A 150 -6.63 13.16 -1.09
C CYS A 150 -8.10 13.39 -0.66
N GLY A 151 -8.37 13.46 0.64
CA GLY A 151 -9.73 13.66 1.15
C GLY A 151 -10.66 12.45 1.01
N ALA A 152 -10.15 11.29 0.54
CA ALA A 152 -10.95 10.09 0.39
C ALA A 152 -11.57 9.66 1.72
N HIS A 153 -12.86 9.32 1.70
CA HIS A 153 -13.54 8.73 2.84
C HIS A 153 -12.94 7.36 3.17
N LEU A 154 -12.62 7.14 4.44
CA LEU A 154 -12.06 5.88 4.93
C LEU A 154 -13.08 5.10 5.76
N GLY A 155 -13.79 5.77 6.63
CA GLY A 155 -14.72 5.22 7.62
C GLY A 155 -14.96 6.20 8.75
N HIS A 156 -15.13 5.67 9.97
CA HIS A 156 -15.43 6.49 11.15
C HIS A 156 -14.56 6.09 12.34
N VAL A 157 -14.43 7.00 13.28
CA VAL A 157 -13.69 6.79 14.53
C VAL A 157 -14.67 6.78 15.69
N PHE A 158 -14.46 5.84 16.62
CA PHE A 158 -15.24 5.63 17.83
C PHE A 158 -14.31 5.63 19.05
N ASP A 159 -14.84 5.89 20.23
CA ASP A 159 -14.14 5.93 21.52
C ASP A 159 -14.25 4.61 22.32
N ASP A 160 -14.59 3.52 21.64
CA ASP A 160 -14.76 2.18 22.18
C ASP A 160 -13.59 1.23 21.81
N GLY A 161 -12.45 1.78 21.47
CA GLY A 161 -11.24 1.03 21.11
C GLY A 161 -10.44 0.53 22.32
N PRO A 162 -9.45 -0.35 22.09
CA PRO A 162 -8.56 -0.82 23.13
C PRO A 162 -7.51 0.25 23.53
N MET A 163 -6.90 0.02 24.69
CA MET A 163 -5.70 0.76 25.07
C MET A 163 -4.56 0.48 24.06
N PRO A 164 -3.63 1.45 23.81
CA PRO A 164 -3.39 2.66 24.61
C PRO A 164 -4.25 3.88 24.25
N THR A 165 -4.90 3.91 23.08
CA THR A 165 -5.58 5.11 22.59
C THR A 165 -7.04 5.23 23.02
N GLY A 166 -7.71 4.11 23.28
CA GLY A 166 -9.16 4.07 23.47
C GLY A 166 -9.96 4.32 22.19
N GLN A 167 -9.29 4.55 21.06
CA GLN A 167 -9.92 4.84 19.77
C GLN A 167 -10.07 3.58 18.93
N ARG A 168 -11.15 3.52 18.16
CA ARG A 168 -11.38 2.52 17.12
C ARG A 168 -11.61 3.21 15.78
N TYR A 169 -10.62 3.12 14.91
CA TYR A 169 -10.77 3.47 13.50
C TYR A 169 -11.45 2.31 12.79
N CYS A 170 -12.74 2.44 12.48
CA CYS A 170 -13.53 1.46 11.75
C CYS A 170 -13.52 1.83 10.26
N VAL A 171 -12.72 1.10 9.48
CA VAL A 171 -12.34 1.50 8.11
C VAL A 171 -12.89 0.52 7.10
N ASN A 172 -13.39 1.01 5.96
CA ASN A 172 -13.81 0.15 4.86
C ASN A 172 -12.59 -0.54 4.21
N SER A 173 -12.65 -1.83 3.97
CA SER A 173 -11.63 -2.55 3.20
C SER A 173 -11.46 -1.96 1.80
N ALA A 174 -12.55 -1.52 1.19
CA ALA A 174 -12.56 -0.89 -0.13
C ALA A 174 -11.82 0.46 -0.16
N ALA A 175 -11.58 1.11 0.98
CA ALA A 175 -10.78 2.33 1.08
C ALA A 175 -9.27 2.04 1.21
N LEU A 176 -8.88 0.77 1.34
CA LEU A 176 -7.52 0.36 1.67
C LEU A 176 -6.87 -0.46 0.54
N ALA A 177 -5.58 -0.24 0.37
CA ALA A 177 -4.64 -1.13 -0.30
C ALA A 177 -3.65 -1.67 0.73
N PHE A 178 -3.20 -2.92 0.58
CA PHE A 178 -2.27 -3.54 1.51
C PHE A 178 -0.90 -3.75 0.86
N THR A 179 0.16 -3.42 1.59
CA THR A 179 1.54 -3.70 1.20
C THR A 179 2.14 -4.61 2.26
N SER A 180 2.44 -5.85 1.89
CA SER A 180 3.05 -6.84 2.78
C SER A 180 4.47 -6.43 3.18
N LYS A 181 4.82 -6.62 4.45
CA LYS A 181 6.18 -6.47 4.95
C LYS A 181 7.12 -7.56 4.41
N ASN A 182 6.54 -8.72 4.04
CA ASN A 182 7.27 -9.83 3.45
C ASN A 182 6.62 -10.27 2.12
N PRO A 183 6.97 -9.63 0.99
CA PRO A 183 6.36 -9.91 -0.32
C PRO A 183 6.61 -11.33 -0.84
N GLN A 184 7.66 -12.03 -0.36
CA GLN A 184 7.95 -13.41 -0.76
C GLN A 184 6.91 -14.41 -0.25
N ARG A 185 6.25 -14.12 0.87
CA ARG A 185 5.20 -14.99 1.44
C ARG A 185 3.88 -14.87 0.66
N GLU A 186 3.64 -13.76 0.03
CA GLU A 186 2.44 -13.50 -0.78
C GLU A 186 2.50 -14.24 -2.14
N SER A 187 3.68 -14.29 -2.76
CA SER A 187 3.89 -15.03 -4.02
C SER A 187 3.70 -16.55 -3.86
N LEU A 188 4.03 -17.11 -2.68
CA LEU A 188 3.84 -18.53 -2.39
C LEU A 188 2.35 -18.91 -2.17
N ARG A 189 1.52 -17.98 -1.70
CA ARG A 189 0.07 -18.21 -1.55
C ARG A 189 -0.66 -18.17 -2.91
N SER A 190 -0.29 -17.25 -3.79
CA SER A 190 -0.90 -17.13 -5.13
C SER A 190 -0.53 -18.28 -6.07
N SER A 191 0.55 -19.03 -5.78
CA SER A 191 0.97 -20.21 -6.56
C SER A 191 0.48 -21.55 -6.00
N GLY A 192 -0.18 -21.55 -4.86
CA GLY A 192 -0.67 -22.76 -4.17
C GLY A 192 -2.17 -23.09 -4.40
N ASP A 193 -2.92 -22.23 -5.09
CA ASP A 193 -4.34 -22.41 -5.40
C ASP A 193 -4.54 -22.85 -6.86
N LEU A 194 -3.88 -23.95 -7.27
CA LEU A 194 -4.16 -24.69 -8.52
C LEU A 194 -4.39 -26.14 -8.22
#